data_12eefae1d7ecb6034875bd57dc334b48
#
_entry.id   12eefae1d7ecb6034875bd57dc334b48
#
_cell.length_a   1.000
_cell.length_b   1.000
_cell.length_c   1.000
_cell.angle_alpha   90.00
_cell.angle_beta   90.00
_cell.angle_gamma   90.00
#
_symmetry.space_group_name_H-M   'P 1'
#
loop_
_entity.id
_entity.type
_entity.pdbx_description
1 polymer ?
#
loop_
_entity_poly.entity_id
_entity_poly.type
_entity_poly.pdbx_seq_one_letter_code
_entity_poly.pdbx_strand_id
1 'polypeptide(L)'
;MRKNGLSAIFGCIMMPLTLLSCGGSVDGSGEIAVAPYTLQAASELSTYDLDVVADCSWTAEIQSADEVEADWLTLSKRKGTGDTKLTLRVFENKYSSERKAVVNFLVGEAVKATVNVTQAGASGGEDMSSADLRVGSYNLRMSSLDDSDAQNKWSVRKNRLLTSIKENDFDIFGVQEVDLTTQQWLRDNLGSEFECWFFSPYAQSGTGDKAQGILFRKNMLSISDKHYFWASDTPDVCSVNDTGDSGNFRRGGHCAIFTHKSTGVRFFFMNTHACLNREPNAAYAYVYADQEKRYNTEGLPSFFVGDMNARPEYDAPAKYKEHWKDSFETAAKRSGAAATYNGYSNASGKYRIDYIFHRGKVNVKEFCINNALYDNLYASDHFPIYADVTITK
;
A
#
# COMPACT_ATOMS: atom_id res chain seq x y z
N MET A 1 5.92 -55.71 13.94
CA MET A 1 6.99 -54.93 14.59
C MET A 1 6.40 -53.55 14.95
N ARG A 2 6.24 -53.34 16.25
CA ARG A 2 5.66 -52.10 16.79
C ARG A 2 6.74 -51.02 16.79
N LYS A 3 6.46 -49.79 16.32
CA LYS A 3 7.30 -48.62 16.57
C LYS A 3 6.55 -47.72 17.54
N ASN A 4 7.18 -47.55 18.70
CA ASN A 4 6.73 -46.69 19.79
C ASN A 4 6.98 -45.23 19.42
N GLY A 5 5.95 -44.39 19.54
CA GLY A 5 6.08 -42.92 19.51
C GLY A 5 6.53 -42.45 20.91
N LEU A 6 7.62 -41.71 20.96
CA LEU A 6 8.03 -40.98 22.17
C LEU A 6 7.24 -39.67 22.24
N SER A 7 6.37 -39.60 23.24
CA SER A 7 5.71 -38.35 23.66
C SER A 7 6.71 -37.60 24.57
N ALA A 8 7.20 -36.44 24.12
CA ALA A 8 8.03 -35.59 24.95
C ALA A 8 7.14 -34.75 25.88
N ILE A 9 7.08 -35.12 27.14
CA ILE A 9 6.42 -34.32 28.18
C ILE A 9 7.43 -33.26 28.63
N PHE A 10 7.20 -31.98 28.23
CA PHE A 10 7.93 -30.86 28.83
C PHE A 10 7.25 -30.51 30.15
N GLY A 11 7.95 -30.82 31.22
CA GLY A 11 7.56 -30.46 32.59
C GLY A 11 7.63 -28.95 32.80
N CYS A 12 6.49 -28.37 33.11
CA CYS A 12 6.39 -26.98 33.54
C CYS A 12 6.81 -26.88 35.00
N ILE A 13 7.91 -26.18 35.29
CA ILE A 13 8.34 -25.87 36.68
C ILE A 13 7.42 -24.75 37.18
N MET A 14 6.46 -25.10 38.04
CA MET A 14 5.69 -24.14 38.83
C MET A 14 6.53 -23.64 40.02
N MET A 15 6.89 -22.36 40.03
CA MET A 15 7.27 -21.67 41.24
C MET A 15 6.00 -21.15 41.94
N PRO A 16 5.84 -21.35 43.24
CA PRO A 16 4.70 -20.80 43.95
C PRO A 16 4.84 -19.29 44.14
N LEU A 17 3.87 -18.54 43.62
CA LEU A 17 3.73 -17.12 43.87
C LEU A 17 2.97 -16.93 45.19
N THR A 18 3.64 -16.46 46.24
CA THR A 18 2.98 -16.07 47.48
C THR A 18 2.52 -14.63 47.38
N LEU A 19 1.22 -14.42 47.28
CA LEU A 19 0.57 -13.09 47.33
C LEU A 19 0.30 -12.75 48.81
N LEU A 20 0.83 -11.62 49.27
CA LEU A 20 0.39 -10.96 50.50
C LEU A 20 -0.83 -10.07 50.17
N SER A 21 -1.97 -10.39 50.77
CA SER A 21 -3.18 -9.59 50.67
C SER A 21 -3.08 -8.32 51.56
N CYS A 22 -3.34 -7.18 50.96
CA CYS A 22 -3.79 -5.98 51.68
C CYS A 22 -4.91 -5.26 50.89
N GLY A 23 -6.00 -4.98 51.57
CA GLY A 23 -7.25 -4.50 50.95
C GLY A 23 -7.23 -3.02 50.54
N GLY A 24 -7.97 -2.75 49.51
CA GLY A 24 -8.79 -1.54 49.27
C GLY A 24 -8.10 -0.27 48.85
N SER A 25 -8.12 0.08 47.57
CA SER A 25 -8.52 1.41 47.06
C SER A 25 -8.57 1.41 45.54
N VAL A 26 -9.46 2.23 44.95
CA VAL A 26 -9.76 2.31 43.51
C VAL A 26 -8.85 3.38 42.91
N ASP A 27 -7.60 3.04 42.71
CA ASP A 27 -6.64 3.82 41.96
C ASP A 27 -5.59 2.87 41.37
N GLY A 28 -5.59 2.61 40.10
CA GLY A 28 -4.58 2.07 39.20
C GLY A 28 -3.41 1.20 39.72
N SER A 29 -3.43 0.73 40.96
CA SER A 29 -2.34 0.00 41.62
C SER A 29 -2.53 -1.51 41.67
N GLY A 30 -3.52 -2.07 40.97
CA GLY A 30 -3.78 -3.51 40.96
C GLY A 30 -2.67 -4.29 40.27
N GLU A 31 -2.44 -5.50 40.78
CA GLU A 31 -1.49 -6.45 40.19
C GLU A 31 -2.21 -7.47 39.31
N ILE A 32 -1.57 -7.85 38.21
CA ILE A 32 -2.04 -8.89 37.30
C ILE A 32 -0.85 -9.73 36.81
N ALA A 33 -1.03 -11.02 36.82
CA ALA A 33 -0.10 -11.99 36.23
C ALA A 33 -0.87 -12.92 35.28
N VAL A 34 -0.22 -13.33 34.21
CA VAL A 34 -0.82 -14.24 33.21
C VAL A 34 0.16 -15.37 32.89
N ALA A 35 -0.38 -16.58 32.84
CA ALA A 35 0.41 -17.76 32.48
C ALA A 35 -0.34 -18.59 31.41
N PRO A 36 0.41 -19.15 30.44
CA PRO A 36 1.83 -18.92 30.17
C PRO A 36 2.10 -17.51 29.59
N TYR A 37 3.27 -16.94 29.84
CA TYR A 37 3.68 -15.64 29.29
C TYR A 37 4.30 -15.73 27.88
N THR A 38 4.54 -16.96 27.39
CA THR A 38 4.95 -17.24 26.00
C THR A 38 4.21 -18.46 25.49
N LEU A 39 3.76 -18.38 24.25
CA LEU A 39 3.08 -19.47 23.54
C LEU A 39 3.77 -19.73 22.20
N GLN A 40 4.07 -21.01 21.94
CA GLN A 40 4.50 -21.50 20.64
C GLN A 40 3.35 -22.32 20.05
N ALA A 41 2.68 -21.75 19.07
CA ALA A 41 1.56 -22.37 18.38
C ALA A 41 2.04 -23.05 17.09
N ALA A 42 1.44 -24.20 16.77
CA ALA A 42 1.59 -24.83 15.47
C ALA A 42 0.85 -23.99 14.39
N SER A 43 1.07 -24.31 13.12
CA SER A 43 0.41 -23.61 12.01
C SER A 43 -1.10 -23.83 11.96
N GLU A 44 -1.59 -24.95 12.47
CA GLU A 44 -2.99 -25.31 12.45
C GLU A 44 -3.81 -24.51 13.47
N LEU A 45 -5.13 -24.45 13.23
CA LEU A 45 -6.09 -23.89 14.20
C LEU A 45 -5.89 -24.54 15.56
N SER A 46 -5.68 -23.76 16.60
CA SER A 46 -5.45 -24.24 17.96
C SER A 46 -6.05 -23.32 19.02
N THR A 47 -6.17 -23.84 20.24
CA THR A 47 -6.66 -23.10 21.39
C THR A 47 -5.75 -23.34 22.58
N TYR A 48 -5.53 -22.29 23.38
CA TYR A 48 -4.67 -22.32 24.57
C TYR A 48 -5.41 -21.68 25.74
N ASP A 49 -5.25 -22.27 26.91
CA ASP A 49 -5.76 -21.68 28.15
C ASP A 49 -4.74 -20.68 28.70
N LEU A 50 -5.24 -19.53 29.11
CA LEU A 50 -4.48 -18.51 29.84
C LEU A 50 -5.08 -18.37 31.24
N ASP A 51 -4.26 -18.60 32.26
CA ASP A 51 -4.63 -18.36 33.66
C ASP A 51 -4.28 -16.91 34.02
N VAL A 52 -5.28 -16.09 34.26
CA VAL A 52 -5.13 -14.71 34.73
C VAL A 52 -5.35 -14.71 36.24
N VAL A 53 -4.35 -14.21 36.97
CA VAL A 53 -4.41 -13.98 38.43
C VAL A 53 -4.36 -12.46 38.63
N ALA A 54 -5.39 -11.89 39.20
CA ALA A 54 -5.48 -10.43 39.38
C ALA A 54 -6.31 -10.07 40.63
N ASP A 55 -5.92 -8.99 41.29
CA ASP A 55 -6.68 -8.41 42.40
C ASP A 55 -7.51 -7.19 42.01
N CYS A 56 -7.57 -6.90 40.70
CA CYS A 56 -8.17 -5.68 40.12
C CYS A 56 -9.00 -5.99 38.86
N SER A 57 -9.64 -4.95 38.33
CA SER A 57 -10.22 -4.99 36.99
C SER A 57 -9.15 -4.79 35.92
N TRP A 58 -9.26 -5.54 34.82
CA TRP A 58 -8.29 -5.53 33.73
C TRP A 58 -8.96 -5.55 32.36
N THR A 59 -8.21 -5.09 31.35
CA THR A 59 -8.54 -5.23 29.93
C THR A 59 -7.41 -5.96 29.21
N ALA A 60 -7.71 -6.53 28.03
CA ALA A 60 -6.72 -7.21 27.18
C ALA A 60 -6.81 -6.72 25.75
N GLU A 61 -5.66 -6.42 25.15
CA GLU A 61 -5.47 -5.99 23.77
C GLU A 61 -4.56 -6.96 23.04
N ILE A 62 -4.86 -7.20 21.77
CA ILE A 62 -4.07 -8.08 20.91
C ILE A 62 -3.42 -7.21 19.84
N GLN A 63 -2.10 -7.28 19.71
CA GLN A 63 -1.33 -6.48 18.75
C GLN A 63 -0.34 -7.38 17.99
N SER A 64 -0.20 -7.14 16.68
CA SER A 64 0.89 -7.70 15.87
C SER A 64 2.17 -6.89 16.06
N ALA A 65 3.26 -7.34 15.46
CA ALA A 65 4.54 -6.62 15.49
C ALA A 65 4.46 -5.21 14.87
N ASP A 66 3.47 -4.95 14.02
CA ASP A 66 3.24 -3.67 13.33
C ASP A 66 2.23 -2.76 14.08
N GLU A 67 1.97 -3.04 15.38
CA GLU A 67 1.01 -2.31 16.24
C GLU A 67 -0.45 -2.34 15.73
N VAL A 68 -0.76 -3.20 14.77
CA VAL A 68 -2.11 -3.43 14.26
C VAL A 68 -2.75 -4.60 14.99
N GLU A 69 -4.06 -4.63 15.15
CA GLU A 69 -4.76 -5.76 15.76
C GLU A 69 -4.48 -7.05 14.96
N ALA A 70 -3.98 -8.08 15.65
CA ALA A 70 -3.70 -9.38 15.03
C ALA A 70 -5.02 -10.16 14.86
N ASP A 71 -5.60 -10.14 13.69
CA ASP A 71 -6.89 -10.77 13.33
C ASP A 71 -6.89 -12.30 13.41
N TRP A 72 -5.70 -12.90 13.49
CA TRP A 72 -5.48 -14.34 13.65
C TRP A 72 -5.50 -14.85 15.09
N LEU A 73 -5.74 -13.95 16.05
CA LEU A 73 -5.90 -14.25 17.47
C LEU A 73 -7.24 -13.75 17.99
N THR A 74 -7.90 -14.55 18.83
CA THR A 74 -9.06 -14.08 19.59
C THR A 74 -9.03 -14.60 21.01
N LEU A 75 -9.47 -13.75 21.96
CA LEU A 75 -9.64 -14.11 23.37
C LEU A 75 -11.13 -14.35 23.65
N SER A 76 -11.40 -15.32 24.52
CA SER A 76 -12.78 -15.57 25.00
C SER A 76 -13.39 -14.37 25.73
N LYS A 77 -12.54 -13.54 26.37
CA LYS A 77 -12.93 -12.26 27.00
C LYS A 77 -11.78 -11.25 26.88
N ARG A 78 -12.11 -9.99 26.67
CA ARG A 78 -11.12 -8.88 26.61
C ARG A 78 -11.17 -7.96 27.84
N LYS A 79 -11.97 -8.30 28.86
CA LYS A 79 -12.04 -7.58 30.14
C LYS A 79 -12.52 -8.51 31.24
N GLY A 80 -12.10 -8.27 32.45
CA GLY A 80 -12.48 -9.02 33.62
C GLY A 80 -12.15 -8.33 34.93
N THR A 81 -12.45 -8.98 36.02
CA THR A 81 -12.09 -8.56 37.39
C THR A 81 -11.69 -9.79 38.18
N GLY A 82 -10.55 -9.72 38.86
CA GLY A 82 -10.00 -10.84 39.62
C GLY A 82 -9.51 -11.99 38.74
N ASP A 83 -9.32 -13.13 39.37
CA ASP A 83 -8.82 -14.35 38.73
C ASP A 83 -9.79 -14.88 37.67
N THR A 84 -9.24 -15.30 36.55
CA THR A 84 -10.04 -15.79 35.42
C THR A 84 -9.24 -16.71 34.52
N LYS A 85 -9.90 -17.76 34.01
CA LYS A 85 -9.37 -18.52 32.89
C LYS A 85 -9.89 -17.97 31.58
N LEU A 86 -8.99 -17.76 30.63
CA LEU A 86 -9.31 -17.32 29.27
C LEU A 86 -8.89 -18.40 28.28
N THR A 87 -9.61 -18.47 27.18
CA THR A 87 -9.18 -19.25 26.01
C THR A 87 -8.66 -18.30 24.94
N LEU A 88 -7.41 -18.47 24.52
CA LEU A 88 -6.82 -17.85 23.37
C LEU A 88 -6.99 -18.79 22.17
N ARG A 89 -7.74 -18.37 21.16
CA ARG A 89 -7.86 -19.09 19.90
C ARG A 89 -6.88 -18.54 18.91
N VAL A 90 -6.06 -19.40 18.29
CA VAL A 90 -5.05 -19.10 17.28
C VAL A 90 -5.56 -19.69 15.97
N PHE A 91 -5.90 -18.84 15.00
CA PHE A 91 -6.36 -19.28 13.69
C PHE A 91 -5.20 -19.85 12.87
N GLU A 92 -5.54 -20.69 11.88
CA GLU A 92 -4.58 -21.32 10.99
C GLU A 92 -3.62 -20.30 10.34
N ASN A 93 -2.34 -20.63 10.35
CA ASN A 93 -1.31 -19.94 9.55
C ASN A 93 -1.05 -20.75 8.28
N LYS A 94 -1.64 -20.37 7.18
CA LYS A 94 -1.45 -21.02 5.88
C LYS A 94 -0.19 -20.60 5.13
N TYR A 95 0.58 -19.67 5.71
CA TYR A 95 1.83 -19.19 5.13
C TYR A 95 3.03 -19.98 5.63
N SER A 96 4.10 -20.03 4.86
CA SER A 96 5.35 -20.74 5.23
C SER A 96 6.15 -20.04 6.33
N SER A 97 5.92 -18.75 6.57
CA SER A 97 6.62 -17.96 7.58
C SER A 97 5.92 -17.99 8.93
N GLU A 98 6.71 -17.98 10.02
CA GLU A 98 6.16 -17.75 11.37
C GLU A 98 5.57 -16.33 11.48
N ARG A 99 4.59 -16.18 12.37
CA ARG A 99 4.03 -14.87 12.71
C ARG A 99 3.98 -14.68 14.23
N LYS A 100 4.05 -13.40 14.65
CA LYS A 100 4.15 -13.04 16.07
C LYS A 100 3.09 -12.00 16.43
N ALA A 101 2.61 -12.12 17.64
CA ALA A 101 1.72 -11.13 18.25
C ALA A 101 1.92 -11.12 19.76
N VAL A 102 1.43 -10.07 20.39
CA VAL A 102 1.38 -9.93 21.84
C VAL A 102 -0.05 -9.77 22.32
N VAL A 103 -0.36 -10.33 23.46
CA VAL A 103 -1.59 -10.06 24.19
C VAL A 103 -1.21 -9.27 25.43
N ASN A 104 -1.52 -7.98 25.43
CA ASN A 104 -1.26 -7.09 26.55
C ASN A 104 -2.44 -7.06 27.50
N PHE A 105 -2.17 -7.20 28.78
CA PHE A 105 -3.14 -7.05 29.87
C PHE A 105 -2.89 -5.73 30.58
N LEU A 106 -3.92 -4.90 30.64
CA LEU A 106 -3.83 -3.53 31.17
C LEU A 106 -4.65 -3.39 32.45
N VAL A 107 -4.12 -2.59 33.37
CA VAL A 107 -4.84 -2.06 34.53
C VAL A 107 -4.92 -0.54 34.35
N GLY A 108 -6.12 -0.02 34.14
CA GLY A 108 -6.28 1.34 33.57
C GLY A 108 -5.70 1.43 32.17
N GLU A 109 -4.76 2.35 31.97
CA GLU A 109 -4.04 2.52 30.67
C GLU A 109 -2.64 1.84 30.67
N ALA A 110 -2.22 1.29 31.79
CA ALA A 110 -0.89 0.71 31.93
C ALA A 110 -0.85 -0.77 31.60
N VAL A 111 0.01 -1.19 30.67
CA VAL A 111 0.32 -2.60 30.41
C VAL A 111 1.05 -3.17 31.61
N LYS A 112 0.48 -4.19 32.24
CA LYS A 112 1.03 -4.85 33.45
C LYS A 112 1.51 -6.28 33.20
N ALA A 113 0.91 -6.98 32.23
CA ALA A 113 1.36 -8.32 31.83
C ALA A 113 1.23 -8.49 30.32
N THR A 114 2.08 -9.33 29.74
CA THR A 114 2.10 -9.60 28.31
C THR A 114 2.28 -11.07 28.04
N VAL A 115 1.50 -11.63 27.12
CA VAL A 115 1.70 -12.97 26.56
C VAL A 115 2.25 -12.83 25.15
N ASN A 116 3.44 -13.35 24.92
CA ASN A 116 4.06 -13.38 23.60
C ASN A 116 3.60 -14.64 22.85
N VAL A 117 3.01 -14.47 21.69
CA VAL A 117 2.53 -15.58 20.86
C VAL A 117 3.36 -15.64 19.58
N THR A 118 3.97 -16.79 19.35
CA THR A 118 4.64 -17.13 18.10
C THR A 118 3.90 -18.29 17.47
N GLN A 119 3.47 -18.16 16.23
CA GLN A 119 2.86 -19.27 15.48
C GLN A 119 3.78 -19.69 14.33
N ALA A 120 4.07 -20.97 14.25
CA ALA A 120 4.86 -21.55 13.17
C ALA A 120 4.19 -21.33 11.80
N GLY A 121 5.01 -21.28 10.75
CA GLY A 121 4.53 -21.36 9.38
C GLY A 121 4.08 -22.79 9.02
N ALA A 122 3.17 -22.91 8.08
CA ALA A 122 2.72 -24.19 7.56
C ALA A 122 3.81 -24.83 6.68
N SER A 123 3.99 -26.13 6.82
CA SER A 123 4.87 -26.89 5.91
C SER A 123 4.26 -26.92 4.50
N GLY A 124 4.96 -26.33 3.53
CA GLY A 124 4.44 -26.14 2.16
C GLY A 124 3.39 -25.02 2.04
N GLY A 125 3.31 -24.14 3.04
CA GLY A 125 2.45 -22.96 3.01
C GLY A 125 2.88 -21.90 1.98
N GLU A 126 2.02 -20.91 1.77
CA GLU A 126 2.28 -19.79 0.85
C GLU A 126 3.52 -19.00 1.29
N ASP A 127 4.37 -18.63 0.32
CA ASP A 127 5.59 -17.86 0.60
C ASP A 127 5.25 -16.38 0.87
N MET A 128 5.52 -15.92 2.09
CA MET A 128 5.35 -14.51 2.49
C MET A 128 6.57 -13.63 2.12
N SER A 129 7.58 -14.19 1.45
CA SER A 129 8.72 -13.39 0.98
C SER A 129 8.38 -12.54 -0.24
N SER A 130 7.24 -12.78 -0.86
CA SER A 130 6.78 -12.11 -2.06
C SER A 130 5.32 -11.68 -1.98
N ALA A 131 4.95 -10.71 -2.81
CA ALA A 131 3.59 -10.28 -3.02
C ALA A 131 3.32 -10.07 -4.51
N ASP A 132 2.18 -10.51 -4.97
CA ASP A 132 1.66 -10.21 -6.31
C ASP A 132 0.82 -8.94 -6.25
N LEU A 133 1.02 -8.05 -7.21
CA LEU A 133 0.32 -6.78 -7.31
C LEU A 133 0.01 -6.44 -8.76
N ARG A 134 -1.13 -5.79 -8.98
CA ARG A 134 -1.42 -5.03 -10.20
C ARG A 134 -1.16 -3.56 -9.95
N VAL A 135 -0.05 -3.08 -10.48
CA VAL A 135 0.41 -1.68 -10.40
C VAL A 135 -0.04 -0.94 -11.65
N GLY A 136 -0.65 0.24 -11.49
CA GLY A 136 -1.19 0.98 -12.64
C GLY A 136 -0.82 2.46 -12.71
N SER A 137 -1.13 3.06 -13.86
CA SER A 137 -1.17 4.51 -14.07
C SER A 137 -2.28 4.89 -15.03
N TYR A 138 -2.97 6.00 -14.76
CA TYR A 138 -4.06 6.46 -15.58
C TYR A 138 -4.23 7.99 -15.54
N ASN A 139 -3.94 8.67 -16.64
CA ASN A 139 -4.33 10.07 -16.81
C ASN A 139 -5.85 10.12 -17.05
N LEU A 140 -6.58 10.77 -16.13
CA LEU A 140 -8.05 10.77 -16.12
C LEU A 140 -8.68 11.86 -16.97
N ARG A 141 -7.90 12.80 -17.51
CA ARG A 141 -8.36 14.03 -18.15
C ARG A 141 -9.20 14.88 -17.20
N MET A 142 -8.78 16.08 -16.87
CA MET A 142 -9.48 16.98 -15.93
C MET A 142 -10.95 17.17 -16.31
N SER A 143 -11.83 17.25 -15.31
CA SER A 143 -13.27 17.48 -15.53
C SER A 143 -13.57 18.88 -16.07
N SER A 144 -12.68 19.83 -15.81
CA SER A 144 -12.78 21.23 -16.21
C SER A 144 -12.33 21.51 -17.65
N LEU A 145 -11.69 20.54 -18.31
CA LEU A 145 -11.32 20.70 -19.72
C LEU A 145 -12.54 20.53 -20.62
N ASP A 146 -12.81 21.54 -21.43
CA ASP A 146 -13.94 21.56 -22.37
C ASP A 146 -13.57 20.81 -23.64
N ASP A 147 -13.83 19.52 -23.64
CA ASP A 147 -13.67 18.70 -24.84
C ASP A 147 -14.75 19.05 -25.84
N SER A 148 -14.35 19.31 -27.09
CA SER A 148 -15.22 19.76 -28.17
C SER A 148 -16.32 18.76 -28.51
N ASP A 149 -16.05 17.46 -28.33
CA ASP A 149 -17.05 16.40 -28.49
C ASP A 149 -17.88 16.27 -27.20
N ALA A 150 -19.21 16.44 -27.35
CA ALA A 150 -20.14 16.33 -26.24
C ALA A 150 -20.09 14.98 -25.51
N GLN A 151 -19.71 13.89 -26.19
CA GLN A 151 -19.59 12.57 -25.63
C GLN A 151 -18.37 12.44 -24.70
N ASN A 152 -17.36 13.30 -24.85
CA ASN A 152 -16.14 13.32 -24.05
C ASN A 152 -16.20 14.28 -22.86
N LYS A 153 -17.28 15.06 -22.74
CA LYS A 153 -17.49 15.93 -21.57
C LYS A 153 -17.58 15.12 -20.29
N TRP A 154 -17.06 15.68 -19.22
CA TRP A 154 -17.03 15.05 -17.90
C TRP A 154 -18.38 14.47 -17.46
N SER A 155 -19.45 15.24 -17.62
CA SER A 155 -20.81 14.83 -17.26
C SER A 155 -21.26 13.51 -17.90
N VAL A 156 -20.71 13.19 -19.06
CA VAL A 156 -21.02 11.96 -19.82
C VAL A 156 -19.98 10.88 -19.55
N ARG A 157 -18.67 11.19 -19.68
CA ARG A 157 -17.61 10.17 -19.63
C ARG A 157 -17.27 9.63 -18.23
N LYS A 158 -17.62 10.34 -17.15
CA LYS A 158 -17.30 9.92 -15.77
C LYS A 158 -17.79 8.51 -15.44
N ASN A 159 -18.92 8.06 -15.97
CA ASN A 159 -19.43 6.71 -15.74
C ASN A 159 -18.59 5.66 -16.47
N ARG A 160 -18.17 5.93 -17.71
CA ARG A 160 -17.22 5.08 -18.43
C ARG A 160 -15.88 5.01 -17.73
N LEU A 161 -15.44 6.13 -17.16
CA LEU A 161 -14.19 6.19 -16.37
C LEU A 161 -14.28 5.31 -15.12
N LEU A 162 -15.41 5.33 -14.42
CA LEU A 162 -15.62 4.46 -13.25
C LEU A 162 -15.59 2.98 -13.65
N THR A 163 -16.27 2.61 -14.73
CA THR A 163 -16.24 1.24 -15.26
C THR A 163 -14.83 0.85 -15.64
N SER A 164 -14.10 1.71 -16.35
CA SER A 164 -12.71 1.49 -16.72
C SER A 164 -11.81 1.24 -15.50
N ILE A 165 -11.90 2.09 -14.47
CA ILE A 165 -11.10 1.91 -13.26
C ILE A 165 -11.41 0.58 -12.57
N LYS A 166 -12.68 0.21 -12.46
CA LYS A 166 -13.11 -1.04 -11.81
C LYS A 166 -12.68 -2.29 -12.59
N GLU A 167 -12.79 -2.28 -13.90
CA GLU A 167 -12.43 -3.41 -14.76
C GLU A 167 -10.91 -3.62 -14.89
N ASN A 168 -10.12 -2.56 -14.73
CA ASN A 168 -8.66 -2.71 -14.69
C ASN A 168 -8.16 -3.36 -13.39
N ASP A 169 -8.99 -3.39 -12.34
CA ASP A 169 -8.76 -4.13 -11.09
C ASP A 169 -7.39 -3.84 -10.44
N PHE A 170 -7.04 -2.57 -10.37
CA PHE A 170 -5.77 -2.14 -9.78
C PHE A 170 -5.71 -2.43 -8.28
N ASP A 171 -4.53 -2.83 -7.79
CA ASP A 171 -4.24 -2.86 -6.35
C ASP A 171 -3.70 -1.51 -5.86
N ILE A 172 -2.85 -0.88 -6.70
CA ILE A 172 -2.34 0.48 -6.51
C ILE A 172 -2.10 1.12 -7.87
N PHE A 173 -2.50 2.38 -7.99
CA PHE A 173 -2.26 3.12 -9.24
C PHE A 173 -2.11 4.62 -9.03
N GLY A 174 -1.30 5.23 -9.90
CA GLY A 174 -1.19 6.68 -10.03
C GLY A 174 -2.27 7.24 -10.95
N VAL A 175 -2.83 8.39 -10.59
CA VAL A 175 -3.73 9.14 -11.47
C VAL A 175 -3.19 10.55 -11.70
N GLN A 176 -3.44 11.08 -12.90
CA GLN A 176 -3.03 12.41 -13.31
C GLN A 176 -4.24 13.18 -13.80
N GLU A 177 -4.09 14.52 -13.89
CA GLU A 177 -5.17 15.44 -14.30
C GLU A 177 -6.43 15.36 -13.42
N VAL A 178 -6.24 15.50 -12.12
CA VAL A 178 -7.30 15.39 -11.11
C VAL A 178 -7.60 16.77 -10.53
N ASP A 179 -8.67 17.41 -11.01
CA ASP A 179 -9.20 18.64 -10.42
C ASP A 179 -10.04 18.34 -9.16
N LEU A 180 -10.47 19.38 -8.43
CA LEU A 180 -11.24 19.21 -7.19
C LEU A 180 -12.54 18.42 -7.40
N THR A 181 -13.20 18.59 -8.54
CA THR A 181 -14.41 17.85 -8.90
C THR A 181 -14.10 16.36 -9.05
N THR A 182 -13.04 16.02 -9.77
CA THR A 182 -12.60 14.64 -9.96
C THR A 182 -12.12 14.01 -8.65
N GLN A 183 -11.40 14.77 -7.78
CA GLN A 183 -11.00 14.28 -6.46
C GLN A 183 -12.20 13.87 -5.61
N GLN A 184 -13.21 14.72 -5.52
CA GLN A 184 -14.42 14.41 -4.76
C GLN A 184 -15.15 13.21 -5.36
N TRP A 185 -15.31 13.19 -6.68
CA TRP A 185 -15.96 12.08 -7.38
C TRP A 185 -15.25 10.74 -7.17
N LEU A 186 -13.89 10.71 -7.16
CA LEU A 186 -13.12 9.50 -6.87
C LEU A 186 -13.38 9.02 -5.43
N ARG A 187 -13.39 9.92 -4.45
CA ARG A 187 -13.71 9.58 -3.06
C ARG A 187 -15.13 9.01 -2.90
N ASP A 188 -16.10 9.62 -3.57
CA ASP A 188 -17.51 9.20 -3.47
C ASP A 188 -17.75 7.83 -4.09
N ASN A 189 -17.08 7.50 -5.20
CA ASN A 189 -17.35 6.29 -5.99
C ASN A 189 -16.39 5.13 -5.69
N LEU A 190 -15.18 5.41 -5.20
CA LEU A 190 -14.15 4.40 -4.92
C LEU A 190 -13.74 4.35 -3.45
N GLY A 191 -14.12 5.34 -2.64
CA GLY A 191 -13.67 5.48 -1.27
C GLY A 191 -14.10 4.35 -0.31
N SER A 192 -15.03 3.48 -0.69
CA SER A 192 -15.32 2.26 0.07
C SER A 192 -14.21 1.21 -0.04
N GLU A 193 -13.56 1.12 -1.20
CA GLU A 193 -12.54 0.10 -1.52
C GLU A 193 -11.12 0.66 -1.49
N PHE A 194 -10.95 1.92 -1.96
CA PHE A 194 -9.65 2.56 -2.11
C PHE A 194 -9.45 3.69 -1.11
N GLU A 195 -8.21 3.85 -0.65
CA GLU A 195 -7.74 5.12 -0.10
C GLU A 195 -7.23 5.98 -1.25
N CYS A 196 -7.57 7.29 -1.18
CA CYS A 196 -7.20 8.27 -2.20
C CYS A 196 -6.33 9.35 -1.57
N TRP A 197 -5.07 9.43 -1.97
CA TRP A 197 -4.16 10.48 -1.55
C TRP A 197 -3.76 11.35 -2.73
N PHE A 198 -4.10 12.65 -2.68
CA PHE A 198 -3.86 13.61 -3.75
C PHE A 198 -2.77 14.60 -3.39
N PHE A 199 -2.00 15.00 -4.39
CA PHE A 199 -0.98 16.04 -4.34
C PHE A 199 -1.20 17.04 -5.48
N SER A 200 -1.40 18.32 -5.12
CA SER A 200 -1.39 19.42 -6.08
C SER A 200 -0.05 20.16 -6.02
N PRO A 201 0.69 20.24 -7.11
CA PRO A 201 1.96 21.01 -7.14
C PRO A 201 1.75 22.51 -7.13
N TYR A 202 0.52 23.00 -7.15
CA TYR A 202 0.19 24.43 -7.21
C TYR A 202 0.08 25.12 -5.85
N ALA A 203 0.23 24.39 -4.76
CA ALA A 203 0.22 24.91 -3.40
C ALA A 203 1.30 24.26 -2.54
N GLN A 204 1.94 25.05 -1.66
CA GLN A 204 2.95 24.54 -0.71
C GLN A 204 2.39 23.48 0.23
N SER A 205 1.10 23.55 0.55
CA SER A 205 0.39 22.52 1.33
C SER A 205 0.21 21.18 0.61
N GLY A 206 0.51 21.11 -0.69
CA GLY A 206 0.25 19.93 -1.53
C GLY A 206 -1.22 19.65 -1.77
N THR A 207 -2.14 20.54 -1.33
CA THR A 207 -3.60 20.39 -1.53
C THR A 207 -4.11 21.42 -2.53
N GLY A 208 -5.13 21.07 -3.31
CA GLY A 208 -5.74 21.98 -4.26
C GLY A 208 -6.16 21.34 -5.57
N ASP A 209 -6.37 22.21 -6.56
CA ASP A 209 -6.74 21.86 -7.93
C ASP A 209 -5.54 21.37 -8.75
N LYS A 210 -5.81 20.84 -9.94
CA LYS A 210 -4.79 20.32 -10.89
C LYS A 210 -3.83 19.32 -10.21
N ALA A 211 -4.40 18.43 -9.44
CA ALA A 211 -3.66 17.43 -8.66
C ALA A 211 -3.32 16.17 -9.48
N GLN A 212 -2.54 15.35 -8.88
CA GLN A 212 -2.32 13.95 -9.21
C GLN A 212 -2.60 13.12 -7.96
N GLY A 213 -2.83 11.81 -8.07
CA GLY A 213 -3.19 10.99 -6.91
C GLY A 213 -2.56 9.61 -6.92
N ILE A 214 -2.46 9.02 -5.75
CA ILE A 214 -2.22 7.58 -5.55
C ILE A 214 -3.47 7.00 -4.92
N LEU A 215 -4.03 5.99 -5.58
CA LEU A 215 -5.16 5.22 -5.10
C LEU A 215 -4.72 3.78 -4.86
N PHE A 216 -5.10 3.22 -3.72
CA PHE A 216 -4.72 1.85 -3.37
C PHE A 216 -5.82 1.14 -2.58
N ARG A 217 -5.91 -0.19 -2.71
CA ARG A 217 -6.90 -1.02 -2.02
C ARG A 217 -6.63 -1.06 -0.51
N LYS A 218 -7.59 -0.58 0.26
CA LYS A 218 -7.50 -0.49 1.74
C LYS A 218 -7.37 -1.84 2.43
N ASN A 219 -8.01 -2.87 1.89
CA ASN A 219 -7.95 -4.22 2.45
C ASN A 219 -6.62 -4.93 2.17
N MET A 220 -5.86 -4.48 1.18
CA MET A 220 -4.63 -5.14 0.72
C MET A 220 -3.37 -4.40 1.15
N LEU A 221 -3.40 -3.08 1.17
CA LEU A 221 -2.24 -2.24 1.40
C LEU A 221 -2.43 -1.29 2.57
N SER A 222 -1.34 -0.96 3.26
CA SER A 222 -1.23 0.18 4.17
C SER A 222 -0.14 1.11 3.68
N ILE A 223 -0.23 2.40 4.06
CA ILE A 223 0.66 3.47 3.62
C ILE A 223 1.38 4.09 4.81
N SER A 224 2.67 4.38 4.66
CA SER A 224 3.50 5.13 5.60
C SER A 224 4.43 6.09 4.84
N ASP A 225 5.12 6.96 5.56
CA ASP A 225 6.19 7.83 5.04
C ASP A 225 5.77 8.59 3.78
N LYS A 226 4.68 9.36 3.90
CA LYS A 226 4.11 10.15 2.81
C LYS A 226 4.93 11.42 2.57
N HIS A 227 5.41 11.60 1.34
CA HIS A 227 6.14 12.79 0.92
C HIS A 227 5.65 13.29 -0.42
N TYR A 228 5.82 14.59 -0.67
CA TYR A 228 5.63 15.21 -1.97
C TYR A 228 6.74 16.24 -2.22
N PHE A 229 7.00 16.53 -3.48
CA PHE A 229 8.09 17.39 -3.89
C PHE A 229 7.81 18.05 -5.25
N TRP A 230 8.55 19.08 -5.58
CA TRP A 230 8.51 19.75 -6.88
C TRP A 230 9.70 19.32 -7.72
N ALA A 231 9.47 19.07 -9.02
CA ALA A 231 10.50 18.74 -9.99
C ALA A 231 11.21 20.02 -10.43
N SER A 232 12.02 20.60 -9.56
CA SER A 232 12.71 21.88 -9.71
C SER A 232 14.02 21.90 -8.95
N ASP A 233 14.80 22.98 -9.02
CA ASP A 233 16.02 23.18 -8.24
C ASP A 233 15.76 23.28 -6.73
N THR A 234 14.50 23.48 -6.33
CA THR A 234 14.08 23.58 -4.94
C THR A 234 12.94 22.59 -4.64
N PRO A 235 13.23 21.27 -4.56
CA PRO A 235 12.19 20.24 -4.48
C PRO A 235 11.27 20.34 -3.26
N ASP A 236 11.71 20.96 -2.18
CA ASP A 236 10.94 21.10 -0.94
C ASP A 236 10.07 22.38 -0.92
N VAL A 237 10.13 23.22 -1.98
CA VAL A 237 9.41 24.48 -2.07
C VAL A 237 8.50 24.48 -3.28
N CYS A 238 7.26 25.01 -3.11
CA CYS A 238 6.32 25.17 -4.21
C CYS A 238 6.90 26.11 -5.27
N SER A 239 7.48 25.55 -6.30
CA SER A 239 8.23 26.25 -7.33
C SER A 239 7.77 25.85 -8.71
N VAL A 240 8.08 26.72 -9.69
CA VAL A 240 7.91 26.46 -11.11
C VAL A 240 9.16 25.75 -11.59
N ASN A 241 9.03 24.65 -12.30
CA ASN A 241 10.17 23.97 -12.91
C ASN A 241 10.56 24.57 -14.25
N ASP A 242 10.16 25.79 -14.43
CA ASP A 242 10.38 26.72 -15.44
C ASP A 242 10.52 26.39 -16.84
N THR A 243 10.54 27.32 -17.52
CA THR A 243 11.10 27.70 -18.79
C THR A 243 10.46 27.05 -19.99
N GLY A 244 9.26 27.09 -20.14
CA GLY A 244 8.74 26.81 -21.43
C GLY A 244 7.43 26.03 -21.48
N ASP A 245 6.94 25.51 -20.40
CA ASP A 245 5.52 25.19 -20.30
C ASP A 245 4.78 26.53 -20.34
N SER A 246 4.14 26.86 -21.45
CA SER A 246 3.49 28.12 -21.76
C SER A 246 2.35 28.50 -20.78
N GLY A 247 2.58 28.42 -19.49
CA GLY A 247 1.59 28.65 -18.45
C GLY A 247 2.09 28.56 -17.03
N ASN A 248 3.38 28.65 -16.76
CA ASN A 248 3.94 28.51 -15.41
C ASN A 248 3.45 27.23 -14.71
N PHE A 249 3.45 26.11 -15.42
CA PHE A 249 3.08 24.83 -14.83
C PHE A 249 4.08 24.45 -13.73
N ARG A 250 3.53 24.05 -12.58
CA ARG A 250 4.29 23.41 -11.52
C ARG A 250 4.15 21.91 -11.67
N ARG A 251 5.28 21.22 -11.63
CA ARG A 251 5.35 19.76 -11.74
C ARG A 251 6.07 19.20 -10.53
N GLY A 252 5.76 17.97 -10.18
CA GLY A 252 6.37 17.30 -9.04
C GLY A 252 5.80 15.89 -8.89
N GLY A 253 6.24 15.23 -7.84
CA GLY A 253 5.79 13.90 -7.50
C GLY A 253 5.31 13.81 -6.06
N HIS A 254 4.61 12.75 -5.75
CA HIS A 254 4.36 12.33 -4.39
C HIS A 254 4.63 10.85 -4.27
N CYS A 255 5.15 10.45 -3.12
CA CYS A 255 5.67 9.11 -2.90
C CYS A 255 5.46 8.67 -1.46
N ALA A 256 5.36 7.36 -1.26
CA ALA A 256 5.21 6.77 0.05
C ALA A 256 5.75 5.34 0.07
N ILE A 257 5.89 4.79 1.27
CA ILE A 257 6.13 3.38 1.48
C ILE A 257 4.79 2.68 1.69
N PHE A 258 4.60 1.58 1.00
CA PHE A 258 3.44 0.71 1.11
C PHE A 258 3.85 -0.64 1.69
N THR A 259 2.95 -1.22 2.48
CA THR A 259 3.10 -2.57 3.01
C THR A 259 1.93 -3.42 2.54
N HIS A 260 2.22 -4.55 1.91
CA HIS A 260 1.22 -5.55 1.58
C HIS A 260 0.82 -6.29 2.87
N LYS A 261 -0.41 -6.10 3.32
CA LYS A 261 -0.87 -6.47 4.67
C LYS A 261 -0.73 -7.95 4.98
N SER A 262 -1.01 -8.83 4.03
CA SER A 262 -0.97 -10.27 4.28
C SER A 262 0.43 -10.87 4.27
N THR A 263 1.39 -10.28 3.52
CA THR A 263 2.77 -10.81 3.41
C THR A 263 3.81 -9.97 4.15
N GLY A 264 3.48 -8.74 4.55
CA GLY A 264 4.43 -7.80 5.12
C GLY A 264 5.51 -7.34 4.12
N VAL A 265 5.34 -7.61 2.81
CA VAL A 265 6.26 -7.11 1.77
C VAL A 265 6.06 -5.62 1.63
N ARG A 266 7.17 -4.88 1.71
CA ARG A 266 7.19 -3.42 1.61
C ARG A 266 7.76 -2.98 0.27
N PHE A 267 7.24 -1.87 -0.25
CA PHE A 267 7.72 -1.27 -1.48
C PHE A 267 7.51 0.24 -1.48
N PHE A 268 8.32 0.94 -2.24
CA PHE A 268 8.19 2.37 -2.47
C PHE A 268 7.37 2.62 -3.74
N PHE A 269 6.46 3.59 -3.69
CA PHE A 269 5.64 3.97 -4.83
C PHE A 269 5.64 5.48 -5.01
N MET A 270 5.87 5.93 -6.23
CA MET A 270 5.91 7.34 -6.63
C MET A 270 5.02 7.57 -7.85
N ASN A 271 4.22 8.64 -7.82
CA ASN A 271 3.42 9.08 -8.97
C ASN A 271 3.76 10.50 -9.37
N THR A 272 3.72 10.77 -10.67
CA THR A 272 3.93 12.10 -11.24
C THR A 272 3.04 12.37 -12.45
N HIS A 273 2.87 13.65 -12.77
CA HIS A 273 2.53 14.16 -14.09
C HIS A 273 3.66 15.09 -14.52
N ALA A 274 4.55 14.60 -15.37
CA ALA A 274 5.78 15.28 -15.71
C ALA A 274 5.57 16.50 -16.63
N CYS A 275 6.64 17.22 -16.88
CA CYS A 275 6.63 18.43 -17.71
C CYS A 275 6.28 18.13 -19.16
N LEU A 276 5.48 18.99 -19.77
CA LEU A 276 5.04 18.83 -21.17
C LEU A 276 6.21 19.11 -22.13
N ASN A 277 7.05 20.09 -21.82
CA ASN A 277 8.20 20.47 -22.64
C ASN A 277 9.39 19.54 -22.43
N ARG A 278 10.07 19.20 -23.52
CA ARG A 278 11.13 18.19 -23.55
C ARG A 278 12.35 18.57 -22.71
N GLU A 279 12.82 19.81 -22.83
CA GLU A 279 14.05 20.26 -22.14
C GLU A 279 13.89 20.25 -20.62
N PRO A 280 12.89 20.95 -20.01
CA PRO A 280 12.71 20.88 -18.56
C PRO A 280 12.36 19.46 -18.08
N ASN A 281 11.59 18.68 -18.85
CA ASN A 281 11.30 17.29 -18.49
C ASN A 281 12.59 16.47 -18.34
N ALA A 282 13.50 16.58 -19.29
CA ALA A 282 14.79 15.92 -19.23
C ALA A 282 15.73 16.53 -18.20
N ALA A 283 15.70 17.87 -18.03
CA ALA A 283 16.57 18.58 -17.07
C ALA A 283 16.28 18.18 -15.63
N TYR A 284 15.00 18.02 -15.25
CA TYR A 284 14.60 17.68 -13.89
C TYR A 284 14.35 16.18 -13.65
N ALA A 285 14.67 15.32 -14.61
CA ALA A 285 14.51 13.87 -14.46
C ALA A 285 15.29 13.29 -13.25
N TYR A 286 16.45 13.87 -12.92
CA TYR A 286 17.27 13.47 -11.78
C TYR A 286 16.57 13.69 -10.43
N VAL A 287 15.69 14.69 -10.31
CA VAL A 287 15.00 15.02 -9.07
C VAL A 287 14.19 13.82 -8.58
N TYR A 288 13.49 13.12 -9.46
CA TYR A 288 12.71 11.94 -9.08
C TYR A 288 13.58 10.82 -8.50
N ALA A 289 14.74 10.57 -9.13
CA ALA A 289 15.71 9.58 -8.63
C ALA A 289 16.31 9.98 -7.27
N ASP A 290 16.60 11.27 -7.08
CA ASP A 290 17.13 11.77 -5.82
C ASP A 290 16.07 11.75 -4.70
N GLN A 291 14.80 11.98 -5.01
CA GLN A 291 13.72 11.82 -4.03
C GLN A 291 13.49 10.34 -3.67
N GLU A 292 13.60 9.41 -4.63
CA GLU A 292 13.59 7.98 -4.26
C GLU A 292 14.74 7.63 -3.32
N LYS A 293 15.98 8.04 -3.63
CA LYS A 293 17.13 7.79 -2.75
C LYS A 293 16.94 8.41 -1.35
N ARG A 294 16.31 9.59 -1.29
CA ARG A 294 16.05 10.31 -0.04
C ARG A 294 15.05 9.62 0.84
N TYR A 295 13.98 9.07 0.28
CA TYR A 295 12.84 8.53 1.02
C TYR A 295 12.75 7.00 1.03
N ASN A 296 13.42 6.32 0.10
CA ASN A 296 13.55 4.86 0.08
C ASN A 296 14.92 4.43 0.66
N THR A 297 15.19 4.82 1.90
CA THR A 297 16.50 4.57 2.55
C THR A 297 16.80 3.09 2.80
N GLU A 298 15.78 2.26 2.83
CA GLU A 298 15.90 0.80 2.98
C GLU A 298 16.19 0.09 1.66
N GLY A 299 16.15 0.79 0.53
CA GLY A 299 16.36 0.19 -0.78
C GLY A 299 15.27 -0.80 -1.19
N LEU A 300 14.05 -0.57 -0.73
CA LEU A 300 12.88 -1.39 -1.05
C LEU A 300 12.65 -1.46 -2.57
N PRO A 301 12.03 -2.53 -3.07
CA PRO A 301 11.50 -2.53 -4.44
C PRO A 301 10.67 -1.27 -4.68
N SER A 302 10.81 -0.64 -5.84
CA SER A 302 10.15 0.63 -6.10
C SER A 302 9.42 0.67 -7.43
N PHE A 303 8.36 1.50 -7.47
CA PHE A 303 7.64 1.86 -8.68
C PHE A 303 7.60 3.38 -8.83
N PHE A 304 7.86 3.84 -10.04
CA PHE A 304 7.68 5.22 -10.47
C PHE A 304 6.72 5.24 -11.66
N VAL A 305 5.53 5.79 -11.45
CA VAL A 305 4.46 5.76 -12.44
C VAL A 305 3.99 7.16 -12.82
N GLY A 306 3.35 7.28 -13.95
CA GLY A 306 2.71 8.53 -14.34
C GLY A 306 2.67 8.78 -15.84
N ASP A 307 2.05 9.91 -16.18
CA ASP A 307 2.17 10.55 -17.48
C ASP A 307 3.48 11.33 -17.52
N MET A 308 4.46 10.77 -18.24
CA MET A 308 5.79 11.38 -18.36
C MET A 308 5.85 12.44 -19.46
N ASN A 309 4.78 12.67 -20.22
CA ASN A 309 4.72 13.59 -21.35
C ASN A 309 5.91 13.44 -22.33
N ALA A 310 6.50 12.28 -22.39
CA ALA A 310 7.70 12.00 -23.17
C ALA A 310 7.62 10.65 -23.86
N ARG A 311 7.93 10.64 -25.16
CA ARG A 311 8.01 9.42 -25.95
C ARG A 311 9.29 8.65 -25.64
N PRO A 312 9.35 7.33 -25.87
CA PRO A 312 10.51 6.49 -25.56
C PRO A 312 11.83 6.99 -26.18
N GLU A 313 11.76 7.64 -27.33
CA GLU A 313 12.91 8.19 -28.06
C GLU A 313 13.39 9.58 -27.56
N TYR A 314 12.73 10.16 -26.54
CA TYR A 314 13.13 11.43 -25.93
C TYR A 314 14.12 11.24 -24.81
N ASP A 315 14.82 12.31 -24.42
CA ASP A 315 15.88 12.27 -23.42
C ASP A 315 15.36 11.94 -22.02
N ALA A 316 14.16 12.40 -21.65
CA ALA A 316 13.63 12.19 -20.31
C ALA A 316 13.45 10.70 -19.94
N PRO A 317 12.79 9.85 -20.77
CA PRO A 317 12.72 8.41 -20.49
C PRO A 317 14.10 7.74 -20.47
N ALA A 318 15.04 8.18 -21.27
CA ALA A 318 16.41 7.66 -21.22
C ALA A 318 17.04 7.95 -19.85
N LYS A 319 16.89 9.18 -19.32
CA LYS A 319 17.37 9.55 -17.99
C LYS A 319 16.65 8.81 -16.85
N TYR A 320 15.33 8.60 -16.95
CA TYR A 320 14.62 7.78 -15.97
C TYR A 320 15.17 6.33 -15.96
N LYS A 321 15.52 5.79 -17.13
CA LYS A 321 16.10 4.44 -17.26
C LYS A 321 17.53 4.29 -16.72
N GLU A 322 18.23 5.38 -16.42
CA GLU A 322 19.51 5.33 -15.69
C GLU A 322 19.32 4.85 -14.24
N HIS A 323 18.12 5.02 -13.69
CA HIS A 323 17.78 4.66 -12.31
C HIS A 323 16.80 3.51 -12.19
N TRP A 324 15.79 3.45 -13.05
CA TRP A 324 14.75 2.41 -13.10
C TRP A 324 14.78 1.61 -14.40
N LYS A 325 14.04 0.53 -14.41
CA LYS A 325 13.73 -0.24 -15.63
C LYS A 325 12.31 0.11 -16.08
N ASP A 326 12.08 0.19 -17.39
CA ASP A 326 10.74 0.33 -17.96
C ASP A 326 10.02 -1.02 -17.91
N SER A 327 8.89 -1.08 -17.20
CA SER A 327 8.09 -2.30 -17.08
C SER A 327 7.55 -2.80 -18.42
N PHE A 328 7.28 -1.89 -19.36
CA PHE A 328 6.90 -2.29 -20.72
C PHE A 328 8.01 -3.05 -21.43
N GLU A 329 9.26 -2.64 -21.24
CA GLU A 329 10.42 -3.28 -21.88
C GLU A 329 10.78 -4.62 -21.23
N THR A 330 10.58 -4.76 -19.90
CA THR A 330 10.98 -5.93 -19.12
C THR A 330 9.89 -6.97 -18.93
N ALA A 331 8.64 -6.64 -19.26
CA ALA A 331 7.51 -7.56 -19.12
C ALA A 331 7.69 -8.84 -19.92
N ALA A 332 7.42 -9.99 -19.28
CA ALA A 332 7.42 -11.29 -19.94
C ALA A 332 6.34 -11.38 -21.04
N LYS A 333 5.20 -10.70 -20.84
CA LYS A 333 4.10 -10.60 -21.78
C LYS A 333 3.62 -9.15 -21.90
N ARG A 334 3.24 -8.75 -23.11
CA ARG A 334 2.62 -7.45 -23.39
C ARG A 334 1.30 -7.64 -24.09
N SER A 335 0.29 -6.81 -23.75
CA SER A 335 -1.04 -6.87 -24.33
C SER A 335 -1.63 -5.47 -24.51
N GLY A 336 -2.73 -5.37 -25.28
CA GLY A 336 -3.45 -4.14 -25.53
C GLY A 336 -2.87 -3.29 -26.67
N ALA A 337 -2.95 -1.97 -26.54
CA ALA A 337 -2.54 -1.02 -27.57
C ALA A 337 -1.01 -0.87 -27.69
N ALA A 338 -0.55 -0.23 -28.76
CA ALA A 338 0.87 0.06 -28.98
C ALA A 338 1.35 1.33 -28.26
N ALA A 339 0.44 2.24 -27.93
CA ALA A 339 0.73 3.52 -27.31
C ALA A 339 -0.38 3.91 -26.31
N THR A 340 -0.14 4.91 -25.46
CA THR A 340 -1.00 5.21 -24.30
C THR A 340 -1.91 6.42 -24.53
N TYR A 341 -1.45 7.45 -25.21
CA TYR A 341 -2.28 8.62 -25.57
C TYR A 341 -3.09 8.32 -26.82
N ASN A 342 -4.42 8.31 -26.71
CA ASN A 342 -5.33 8.01 -27.81
C ASN A 342 -6.02 9.25 -28.41
N GLY A 343 -6.17 10.33 -27.62
CA GLY A 343 -6.87 11.54 -28.03
C GLY A 343 -8.33 11.31 -28.41
N TYR A 344 -9.00 10.38 -27.76
CA TYR A 344 -10.37 9.91 -27.97
C TYR A 344 -10.69 9.30 -29.36
N SER A 345 -9.69 9.09 -30.21
CA SER A 345 -9.96 8.72 -31.61
C SER A 345 -9.07 7.60 -32.17
N ASN A 346 -8.07 7.13 -31.45
CA ASN A 346 -7.10 6.17 -31.99
C ASN A 346 -6.99 4.90 -31.14
N ALA A 347 -7.50 3.79 -31.67
CA ALA A 347 -7.52 2.48 -30.98
C ALA A 347 -6.14 1.90 -30.69
N SER A 348 -5.11 2.29 -31.46
CA SER A 348 -3.72 1.85 -31.24
C SER A 348 -2.94 2.79 -30.35
N GLY A 349 -3.52 3.95 -30.00
CA GLY A 349 -2.81 5.08 -29.40
C GLY A 349 -1.94 5.83 -30.42
N LYS A 350 -1.58 7.07 -30.09
CA LYS A 350 -0.70 7.92 -30.93
C LYS A 350 0.73 7.92 -30.43
N TYR A 351 0.89 7.99 -29.11
CA TYR A 351 2.19 8.10 -28.44
C TYR A 351 2.18 7.29 -27.14
N ARG A 352 3.27 6.62 -26.82
CA ARG A 352 3.48 6.03 -25.49
C ARG A 352 4.15 7.09 -24.62
N ILE A 353 3.41 7.67 -23.71
CA ILE A 353 3.87 8.73 -22.79
C ILE A 353 3.54 8.46 -21.33
N ASP A 354 2.74 7.43 -21.06
CA ASP A 354 2.49 6.92 -19.72
C ASP A 354 3.39 5.71 -19.44
N TYR A 355 3.94 5.63 -18.23
CA TYR A 355 4.93 4.64 -17.86
C TYR A 355 4.67 4.08 -16.47
N ILE A 356 5.15 2.86 -16.30
CA ILE A 356 5.40 2.20 -15.01
C ILE A 356 6.87 1.80 -15.04
N PHE A 357 7.69 2.53 -14.33
CA PHE A 357 9.07 2.16 -14.09
C PHE A 357 9.18 1.37 -12.79
N HIS A 358 10.17 0.48 -12.69
CA HIS A 358 10.42 -0.29 -11.48
C HIS A 358 11.92 -0.44 -11.20
N ARG A 359 12.24 -0.71 -9.93
CA ARG A 359 13.61 -1.00 -9.48
C ARG A 359 13.58 -2.03 -8.34
N GLY A 360 14.69 -2.73 -8.16
CA GLY A 360 14.86 -3.74 -7.13
C GLY A 360 14.30 -5.12 -7.55
N LYS A 361 13.89 -5.89 -6.57
CA LYS A 361 13.41 -7.27 -6.78
C LYS A 361 11.95 -7.28 -7.26
N VAL A 362 11.75 -6.90 -8.50
CA VAL A 362 10.45 -6.86 -9.18
C VAL A 362 10.50 -7.74 -10.42
N ASN A 363 9.58 -8.70 -10.51
CA ASN A 363 9.35 -9.51 -11.71
C ASN A 363 8.07 -9.04 -12.39
N VAL A 364 8.16 -8.52 -13.61
CA VAL A 364 7.01 -8.05 -14.40
C VAL A 364 6.49 -9.19 -15.26
N LYS A 365 5.36 -9.76 -14.86
CA LYS A 365 4.72 -10.90 -15.55
C LYS A 365 4.03 -10.46 -16.84
N GLU A 366 3.24 -9.40 -16.75
CA GLU A 366 2.52 -8.81 -17.88
C GLU A 366 2.51 -7.29 -17.79
N PHE A 367 2.56 -6.62 -18.93
CA PHE A 367 2.27 -5.21 -19.08
C PHE A 367 1.13 -5.04 -20.10
N CYS A 368 0.09 -4.28 -19.71
CA CYS A 368 -1.05 -4.02 -20.57
C CYS A 368 -1.25 -2.51 -20.78
N ILE A 369 -1.51 -2.14 -22.03
CA ILE A 369 -2.07 -0.83 -22.39
C ILE A 369 -3.52 -1.09 -22.76
N ASN A 370 -4.44 -0.91 -21.80
CA ASN A 370 -5.83 -1.35 -21.97
C ASN A 370 -6.64 -0.35 -22.82
N ASN A 371 -6.88 -0.71 -24.07
CA ASN A 371 -7.63 0.08 -25.03
C ASN A 371 -9.12 -0.32 -25.15
N ALA A 372 -9.69 -0.86 -24.08
CA ALA A 372 -11.10 -1.20 -24.05
C ALA A 372 -12.00 0.01 -24.28
N LEU A 373 -13.11 -0.23 -24.96
CA LEU A 373 -14.18 0.73 -25.15
C LEU A 373 -15.30 0.49 -24.14
N TYR A 374 -15.85 1.55 -23.63
CA TYR A 374 -17.00 1.57 -22.74
C TYR A 374 -18.12 2.34 -23.44
N ASP A 375 -19.27 1.71 -23.69
CA ASP A 375 -20.34 2.25 -24.55
C ASP A 375 -19.81 2.69 -25.93
N ASN A 376 -18.89 1.90 -26.51
CA ASN A 376 -18.19 2.16 -27.78
C ASN A 376 -17.33 3.44 -27.81
N LEU A 377 -16.95 3.97 -26.65
CA LEU A 377 -16.16 5.19 -26.50
C LEU A 377 -15.03 5.00 -25.50
N TYR A 378 -13.97 5.77 -25.62
CA TYR A 378 -12.90 5.81 -24.63
C TYR A 378 -13.31 6.61 -23.38
N ALA A 379 -12.84 6.19 -22.23
CA ALA A 379 -13.15 6.82 -20.96
C ALA A 379 -12.28 8.06 -20.68
N SER A 380 -11.08 8.11 -21.24
CA SER A 380 -10.11 9.22 -21.21
C SER A 380 -9.41 9.32 -22.56
N ASP A 381 -8.73 10.43 -22.81
CA ASP A 381 -7.84 10.60 -23.96
C ASP A 381 -6.49 9.86 -23.80
N HIS A 382 -6.28 9.24 -22.64
CA HIS A 382 -5.26 8.24 -22.38
C HIS A 382 -5.88 6.86 -22.14
N PHE A 383 -5.12 5.82 -22.45
CA PHE A 383 -5.44 4.47 -22.00
C PHE A 383 -4.85 4.22 -20.61
N PRO A 384 -5.58 3.53 -19.72
CA PRO A 384 -4.99 3.03 -18.50
C PRO A 384 -3.90 2.00 -18.83
N ILE A 385 -2.81 2.04 -18.07
CA ILE A 385 -1.76 1.03 -18.15
C ILE A 385 -1.64 0.30 -16.83
N TYR A 386 -1.30 -1.00 -16.88
CA TYR A 386 -0.96 -1.75 -15.70
C TYR A 386 0.16 -2.75 -15.94
N ALA A 387 0.83 -3.11 -14.87
CA ALA A 387 1.79 -4.19 -14.80
C ALA A 387 1.35 -5.18 -13.72
N ASP A 388 1.20 -6.44 -14.07
CA ASP A 388 1.07 -7.54 -13.11
C ASP A 388 2.48 -7.97 -12.71
N VAL A 389 2.79 -7.82 -11.43
CA VAL A 389 4.14 -7.99 -10.90
C VAL A 389 4.18 -8.91 -9.69
N THR A 390 5.33 -9.56 -9.48
CA THR A 390 5.71 -10.11 -8.18
C THR A 390 6.83 -9.27 -7.60
N ILE A 391 6.65 -8.77 -6.39
CA ILE A 391 7.71 -8.12 -5.62
C ILE A 391 8.20 -9.07 -4.53
N THR A 392 9.51 -9.03 -4.25
CA THR A 392 10.15 -9.91 -3.24
C THR A 392 10.93 -9.07 -2.23
N LYS A 393 10.90 -9.49 -0.96
CA LYS A 393 11.68 -8.88 0.14
C LYS A 393 13.16 -8.82 -0.16
#